data_83ad6ce0b1d90b3b4a175145f9940597
#
_entry.id   83ad6ce0b1d90b3b4a175145f9940597
#
_cell.length_a   1.000
_cell.length_b   1.000
_cell.length_c   1.000
_cell.angle_alpha   90.00
_cell.angle_beta   90.00
_cell.angle_gamma   90.00
#
_symmetry.space_group_name_H-M   'P 1'
#
loop_
_entity.id
_entity.type
_entity.pdbx_description
1 polymer ?
#
loop_
_entity_poly.entity_id
_entity_poly.type
_entity_poly.pdbx_seq_one_letter_code
_entity_poly.pdbx_strand_id
1 'polypeptide(L)'
;MLTADKEYIATGHFQIGSIMVRVLSFDNETIDQKFYEHRLAVALDVRRCIGVANRTNNNTYRLVHGEGDNLPGLVIDIYDKTAVMQAHSVGMHMDRNIVAEALKSVMHDSIENIFYKSETTLPFKAELGQENGFLLGGSKEDVAIENGLKYHVDWLRGQKTGFFVDQRDNRSLLERYSNGRTVLNMFCYTGGFSFYAMRGGAKLVHSVDSSQKAIDLTNANVKLNFPDDPRHEAFAEDAFKFLDNIGQQPGSPTYDLIILDPPAFAKHKDALRNALKGYTRLNQKAFEKITPGGIIFTFSCSQVVTKDNFRNAVFTAAAMAGRKVRILHQLHQPADHPINIYHPEGEYLKGLVLYVE
;
A
#
# COMPACT_ATOMS: atom_id res chain seq x y z
N MET A 1 -1.76 32.88 5.45
CA MET A 1 -0.75 33.14 6.52
C MET A 1 -0.06 34.47 6.22
N LEU A 2 0.14 35.25 7.26
CA LEU A 2 0.83 36.56 7.17
C LEU A 2 1.91 36.61 8.27
N THR A 3 2.96 37.41 8.05
CA THR A 3 3.90 37.83 9.11
C THR A 3 3.22 38.74 10.14
N ALA A 4 3.91 39.05 11.24
CA ALA A 4 3.45 40.07 12.19
C ALA A 4 3.26 41.43 11.53
N ASP A 5 4.08 41.74 10.51
CA ASP A 5 4.02 42.99 9.74
C ASP A 5 3.02 42.92 8.56
N LYS A 6 2.16 41.90 8.54
CA LYS A 6 1.12 41.65 7.54
C LYS A 6 1.63 41.34 6.13
N GLU A 7 2.88 40.96 5.98
CA GLU A 7 3.39 40.46 4.70
C GLU A 7 2.86 39.02 4.44
N TYR A 8 2.53 38.74 3.19
CA TYR A 8 2.04 37.43 2.77
C TYR A 8 3.15 36.38 2.86
N ILE A 9 2.81 35.21 3.44
CA ILE A 9 3.73 34.07 3.53
C ILE A 9 3.22 32.91 2.65
N ALA A 10 1.98 32.46 2.86
CA ALA A 10 1.43 31.29 2.21
C ALA A 10 -0.09 31.19 2.41
N THR A 11 -0.76 30.45 1.52
CA THR A 11 -2.15 30.01 1.69
C THR A 11 -2.20 28.52 2.04
N GLY A 12 -3.09 28.12 2.94
CA GLY A 12 -3.24 26.72 3.36
C GLY A 12 -4.41 26.49 4.30
N HIS A 13 -4.64 25.24 4.62
CA HIS A 13 -5.69 24.82 5.53
C HIS A 13 -5.26 24.95 6.99
N PHE A 14 -6.07 25.63 7.77
CA PHE A 14 -5.91 25.71 9.23
C PHE A 14 -6.72 24.61 9.92
N GLN A 15 -6.13 23.98 10.92
CA GLN A 15 -6.83 23.06 11.83
C GLN A 15 -6.21 23.11 13.22
N ILE A 16 -6.98 22.77 14.26
CA ILE A 16 -6.46 22.63 15.63
C ILE A 16 -5.71 21.31 15.74
N GLY A 17 -4.46 21.35 16.18
CA GLY A 17 -3.61 20.17 16.35
C GLY A 17 -2.13 20.52 16.40
N SER A 18 -1.26 19.50 16.38
CA SER A 18 0.20 19.67 16.35
C SER A 18 0.69 20.32 15.05
N ILE A 19 0.02 20.04 13.93
CA ILE A 19 0.22 20.72 12.65
C ILE A 19 -0.97 21.65 12.46
N MET A 20 -0.78 22.93 12.75
CA MET A 20 -1.85 23.92 12.71
C MET A 20 -2.19 24.37 11.29
N VAL A 21 -1.21 24.42 10.39
CA VAL A 21 -1.41 24.83 9.00
C VAL A 21 -0.75 23.83 8.05
N ARG A 22 -1.51 23.38 7.07
CA ARG A 22 -0.97 22.68 5.90
C ARG A 22 -0.97 23.62 4.72
N VAL A 23 0.23 24.04 4.32
CA VAL A 23 0.42 24.97 3.20
C VAL A 23 0.04 24.27 1.89
N LEU A 24 -0.79 24.92 1.09
CA LEU A 24 -1.19 24.51 -0.26
C LEU A 24 -0.43 25.28 -1.34
N SER A 25 -0.16 26.57 -1.09
CA SER A 25 0.57 27.42 -2.01
C SER A 25 1.38 28.49 -1.27
N PHE A 26 2.55 28.80 -1.81
CA PHE A 26 3.35 29.96 -1.43
C PHE A 26 3.02 31.20 -2.29
N ASP A 27 2.25 31.03 -3.36
CA ASP A 27 1.74 32.11 -4.16
C ASP A 27 0.44 32.65 -3.58
N ASN A 28 0.21 33.97 -3.72
CA ASN A 28 -1.01 34.61 -3.24
C ASN A 28 -2.15 34.37 -4.25
N GLU A 29 -2.66 33.12 -4.20
CA GLU A 29 -3.71 32.64 -5.08
C GLU A 29 -4.92 32.14 -4.30
N THR A 30 -6.07 32.11 -4.97
CA THR A 30 -7.30 31.57 -4.41
C THR A 30 -7.29 30.04 -4.52
N ILE A 31 -7.59 29.34 -3.40
CA ILE A 31 -7.77 27.91 -3.40
C ILE A 31 -9.20 27.59 -3.81
N ASP A 32 -9.42 27.48 -5.10
CA ASP A 32 -10.70 27.22 -5.75
C ASP A 32 -10.64 25.96 -6.62
N GLN A 33 -11.69 25.68 -7.39
CA GLN A 33 -11.73 24.53 -8.28
C GLN A 33 -10.58 24.54 -9.30
N LYS A 34 -10.20 25.71 -9.85
CA LYS A 34 -9.11 25.82 -10.82
C LYS A 34 -7.75 25.48 -10.22
N PHE A 35 -7.53 25.89 -8.94
CA PHE A 35 -6.35 25.47 -8.21
C PHE A 35 -6.26 23.94 -8.13
N TYR A 36 -7.34 23.28 -7.72
CA TYR A 36 -7.36 21.81 -7.64
C TYR A 36 -7.25 21.15 -9.02
N GLU A 37 -7.91 21.66 -10.05
CA GLU A 37 -7.76 21.19 -11.43
C GLU A 37 -6.30 21.22 -11.88
N HIS A 38 -5.60 22.32 -11.63
CA HIS A 38 -4.18 22.43 -11.97
C HIS A 38 -3.33 21.41 -11.23
N ARG A 39 -3.49 21.28 -9.91
CA ARG A 39 -2.72 20.31 -9.09
C ARG A 39 -3.00 18.86 -9.50
N LEU A 40 -4.26 18.53 -9.76
CA LEU A 40 -4.66 17.18 -10.20
C LEU A 40 -4.16 16.88 -11.62
N ALA A 41 -4.16 17.85 -12.52
CA ALA A 41 -3.60 17.70 -13.86
C ALA A 41 -2.09 17.40 -13.81
N VAL A 42 -1.32 18.15 -12.99
CA VAL A 42 0.11 17.89 -12.76
C VAL A 42 0.32 16.49 -12.18
N ALA A 43 -0.47 16.07 -11.20
CA ALA A 43 -0.39 14.75 -10.63
C ALA A 43 -0.67 13.65 -11.68
N LEU A 44 -1.67 13.84 -12.54
CA LEU A 44 -1.98 12.91 -13.63
C LEU A 44 -0.84 12.84 -14.66
N ASP A 45 -0.23 13.97 -15.01
CA ASP A 45 0.88 14.02 -15.95
C ASP A 45 2.12 13.29 -15.40
N VAL A 46 2.38 13.36 -14.09
CA VAL A 46 3.40 12.53 -13.44
C VAL A 46 3.08 11.05 -13.65
N ARG A 47 1.82 10.61 -13.45
CA ARG A 47 1.40 9.20 -13.62
C ARG A 47 1.47 8.74 -15.07
N ARG A 48 1.24 9.64 -16.02
CA ARG A 48 1.47 9.40 -17.45
C ARG A 48 2.96 9.28 -17.77
N CYS A 49 3.77 10.19 -17.25
CA CYS A 49 5.23 10.21 -17.44
C CYS A 49 5.89 8.92 -16.94
N ILE A 50 5.53 8.43 -15.76
CA ILE A 50 6.05 7.17 -15.21
C ILE A 50 5.35 5.94 -15.79
N GLY A 51 4.37 6.14 -16.68
CA GLY A 51 3.70 5.09 -17.44
C GLY A 51 2.82 4.16 -16.60
N VAL A 52 2.15 4.61 -15.55
CA VAL A 52 1.15 3.83 -14.80
C VAL A 52 -0.27 4.19 -15.18
N ALA A 53 -0.52 5.41 -15.65
CA ALA A 53 -1.78 5.84 -16.24
C ALA A 53 -1.80 5.58 -17.75
N ASN A 54 -2.99 5.44 -18.33
CA ASN A 54 -3.23 5.24 -19.78
C ASN A 54 -2.56 4.00 -20.36
N ARG A 55 -2.48 2.90 -19.61
CA ARG A 55 -2.04 1.60 -20.08
C ARG A 55 -3.21 0.65 -20.26
N THR A 56 -3.20 -0.15 -21.32
CA THR A 56 -4.25 -1.16 -21.58
C THR A 56 -4.24 -2.31 -20.56
N ASN A 57 -3.11 -2.56 -19.94
CA ASN A 57 -2.93 -3.63 -18.95
C ASN A 57 -2.83 -3.12 -17.51
N ASN A 58 -3.12 -1.83 -17.26
CA ASN A 58 -3.07 -1.24 -15.92
C ASN A 58 -4.06 -0.07 -15.82
N ASN A 59 -5.06 -0.22 -14.96
CA ASN A 59 -6.02 0.81 -14.60
C ASN A 59 -6.08 1.06 -13.08
N THR A 60 -5.01 0.65 -12.37
CA THR A 60 -4.88 0.75 -10.92
C THR A 60 -3.61 1.52 -10.57
N TYR A 61 -3.76 2.68 -9.96
CA TYR A 61 -2.63 3.51 -9.53
C TYR A 61 -3.06 4.57 -8.52
N ARG A 62 -2.10 5.09 -7.75
CA ARG A 62 -2.31 6.27 -6.91
C ARG A 62 -2.18 7.53 -7.75
N LEU A 63 -3.28 8.28 -7.86
CA LEU A 63 -3.29 9.56 -8.56
C LEU A 63 -2.75 10.70 -7.69
N VAL A 64 -3.10 10.72 -6.39
CA VAL A 64 -2.64 11.75 -5.45
C VAL A 64 -2.07 11.11 -4.20
N HIS A 65 -0.84 11.47 -3.85
CA HIS A 65 -0.11 11.00 -2.66
C HIS A 65 0.26 12.16 -1.72
N GLY A 66 -0.73 12.86 -1.24
CA GLY A 66 -0.58 13.89 -0.21
C GLY A 66 0.47 14.95 -0.55
N GLU A 67 1.42 15.12 0.35
CA GLU A 67 2.53 16.06 0.26
C GLU A 67 3.42 15.80 -0.96
N GLY A 68 3.50 14.56 -1.43
CA GLY A 68 4.25 14.18 -2.63
C GLY A 68 3.73 14.82 -3.91
N ASP A 69 2.43 15.13 -3.95
CA ASP A 69 1.75 15.80 -5.07
C ASP A 69 1.34 17.26 -4.73
N ASN A 70 1.92 17.84 -3.67
CA ASN A 70 1.59 19.20 -3.18
C ASN A 70 0.10 19.38 -2.83
N LEU A 71 -0.57 18.30 -2.41
CA LEU A 71 -1.94 18.27 -1.91
C LEU A 71 -1.97 17.62 -0.52
N PRO A 72 -1.37 18.25 0.51
CA PRO A 72 -1.15 17.67 1.82
C PRO A 72 -2.46 17.21 2.46
N GLY A 73 -2.46 15.93 2.85
CA GLY A 73 -3.62 15.30 3.46
C GLY A 73 -4.70 14.82 2.49
N LEU A 74 -4.42 14.76 1.18
CA LEU A 74 -5.30 14.16 0.17
C LEU A 74 -4.67 12.89 -0.41
N VAL A 75 -5.44 11.81 -0.47
CA VAL A 75 -5.08 10.57 -1.17
C VAL A 75 -6.18 10.23 -2.15
N ILE A 76 -5.79 9.90 -3.39
CA ILE A 76 -6.73 9.43 -4.42
C ILE A 76 -6.10 8.23 -5.12
N ASP A 77 -6.77 7.08 -5.05
CA ASP A 77 -6.44 5.88 -5.80
C ASP A 77 -7.47 5.65 -6.90
N ILE A 78 -7.00 5.29 -8.09
CA ILE A 78 -7.82 4.94 -9.24
C ILE A 78 -7.91 3.43 -9.36
N TYR A 79 -9.13 2.93 -9.51
CA TYR A 79 -9.48 1.53 -9.77
C TYR A 79 -10.45 1.49 -10.94
N ASP A 80 -9.92 1.28 -12.14
CA ASP A 80 -10.65 1.38 -13.39
C ASP A 80 -11.36 2.74 -13.51
N LYS A 81 -12.68 2.77 -13.53
CA LYS A 81 -13.51 3.97 -13.61
C LYS A 81 -13.90 4.56 -12.26
N THR A 82 -13.37 4.03 -11.17
CA THR A 82 -13.66 4.50 -9.81
C THR A 82 -12.45 5.15 -9.18
N ALA A 83 -12.60 6.39 -8.74
CA ALA A 83 -11.65 7.08 -7.88
C ALA A 83 -12.06 6.92 -6.41
N VAL A 84 -11.17 6.41 -5.57
CA VAL A 84 -11.37 6.35 -4.12
C VAL A 84 -10.58 7.46 -3.47
N MET A 85 -11.28 8.42 -2.88
CA MET A 85 -10.71 9.63 -2.29
C MET A 85 -10.72 9.54 -0.77
N GLN A 86 -9.58 9.84 -0.15
CA GLN A 86 -9.43 9.96 1.31
C GLN A 86 -8.88 11.33 1.70
N ALA A 87 -9.51 11.96 2.69
CA ALA A 87 -8.99 13.12 3.38
C ALA A 87 -8.33 12.68 4.71
N HIS A 88 -7.14 13.19 4.97
CA HIS A 88 -6.38 13.00 6.21
C HIS A 88 -6.25 14.30 7.01
N SER A 89 -6.94 15.36 6.58
CA SER A 89 -6.99 16.67 7.24
C SER A 89 -8.39 17.25 7.18
N VAL A 90 -8.70 18.13 8.13
CA VAL A 90 -9.99 18.83 8.19
C VAL A 90 -10.21 19.66 6.91
N GLY A 91 -9.19 20.40 6.46
CA GLY A 91 -9.32 21.22 5.26
C GLY A 91 -9.64 20.41 4.02
N MET A 92 -8.95 19.29 3.76
CA MET A 92 -9.27 18.42 2.63
C MET A 92 -10.65 17.77 2.73
N HIS A 93 -11.12 17.51 3.97
CA HIS A 93 -12.50 17.08 4.17
C HIS A 93 -13.52 18.15 3.78
N MET A 94 -13.28 19.41 4.18
CA MET A 94 -14.17 20.53 3.85
C MET A 94 -14.19 20.77 2.34
N ASP A 95 -13.07 20.65 1.66
CA ASP A 95 -12.94 20.88 0.22
C ASP A 95 -13.31 19.66 -0.63
N ARG A 96 -13.73 18.53 -0.05
CA ARG A 96 -13.97 17.25 -0.77
C ARG A 96 -14.85 17.39 -2.00
N ASN A 97 -15.87 18.25 -1.97
CA ASN A 97 -16.79 18.43 -3.10
C ASN A 97 -16.12 19.21 -4.25
N ILE A 98 -15.40 20.28 -3.93
CA ILE A 98 -14.67 21.06 -4.94
C ILE A 98 -13.52 20.26 -5.55
N VAL A 99 -12.86 19.41 -4.75
CA VAL A 99 -11.85 18.46 -5.22
C VAL A 99 -12.49 17.40 -6.14
N ALA A 100 -13.68 16.90 -5.82
CA ALA A 100 -14.40 15.92 -6.65
C ALA A 100 -14.81 16.52 -8.01
N GLU A 101 -15.30 17.78 -8.04
CA GLU A 101 -15.62 18.48 -9.30
C GLU A 101 -14.36 18.73 -10.13
N ALA A 102 -13.26 19.16 -9.50
CA ALA A 102 -11.98 19.32 -10.16
C ALA A 102 -11.44 17.99 -10.73
N LEU A 103 -11.56 16.90 -9.97
CA LEU A 103 -11.15 15.56 -10.41
C LEU A 103 -11.97 15.11 -11.63
N LYS A 104 -13.28 15.30 -11.61
CA LYS A 104 -14.17 15.01 -12.76
C LYS A 104 -13.77 15.84 -13.99
N SER A 105 -13.47 17.13 -13.81
CA SER A 105 -13.01 18.00 -14.89
C SER A 105 -11.69 17.53 -15.51
N VAL A 106 -10.71 17.06 -14.70
CA VAL A 106 -9.39 16.63 -15.18
C VAL A 106 -9.42 15.24 -15.80
N MET A 107 -10.19 14.31 -15.22
CA MET A 107 -10.24 12.91 -15.65
C MET A 107 -11.25 12.68 -16.78
N HIS A 108 -12.20 13.61 -16.99
CA HIS A 108 -13.27 13.49 -17.98
C HIS A 108 -14.00 12.12 -17.90
N ASP A 109 -14.16 11.46 -19.04
CA ASP A 109 -14.82 10.14 -19.15
C ASP A 109 -13.97 8.96 -18.62
N SER A 110 -12.76 9.24 -18.15
CA SER A 110 -11.89 8.19 -17.58
C SER A 110 -12.35 7.73 -16.21
N ILE A 111 -13.21 8.50 -15.52
CA ILE A 111 -13.84 8.11 -14.27
C ILE A 111 -15.36 8.30 -14.34
N GLU A 112 -16.09 7.36 -13.77
CA GLU A 112 -17.56 7.40 -13.65
C GLU A 112 -18.00 7.54 -12.19
N ASN A 113 -17.13 7.15 -11.25
CA ASN A 113 -17.44 7.15 -9.83
C ASN A 113 -16.34 7.83 -9.02
N ILE A 114 -16.73 8.57 -8.00
CA ILE A 114 -15.86 9.09 -6.94
C ILE A 114 -16.44 8.63 -5.60
N PHE A 115 -15.75 7.72 -4.92
CA PHE A 115 -16.13 7.23 -3.61
C PHE A 115 -15.27 7.90 -2.54
N TYR A 116 -15.88 8.64 -1.63
CA TYR A 116 -15.23 9.25 -0.50
C TYR A 116 -15.18 8.29 0.68
N LYS A 117 -13.97 8.04 1.20
CA LYS A 117 -13.71 7.04 2.25
C LYS A 117 -12.80 7.60 3.34
N SER A 118 -13.32 8.43 4.22
CA SER A 118 -12.51 9.15 5.21
C SER A 118 -12.95 8.98 6.66
N GLU A 119 -13.94 8.13 6.93
CA GLU A 119 -14.46 7.89 8.28
C GLU A 119 -13.36 7.54 9.30
N THR A 120 -12.33 6.79 8.89
CA THR A 120 -11.23 6.35 9.76
C THR A 120 -9.91 7.12 9.57
N THR A 121 -9.86 8.06 8.61
CA THR A 121 -8.61 8.78 8.27
C THR A 121 -8.57 10.21 8.79
N LEU A 122 -9.73 10.77 9.14
CA LEU A 122 -9.84 12.12 9.67
C LEU A 122 -9.38 12.21 11.13
N PRO A 123 -8.87 13.37 11.57
CA PRO A 123 -8.50 13.57 12.95
C PRO A 123 -9.70 13.35 13.89
N PHE A 124 -9.55 12.46 14.85
CA PHE A 124 -10.61 12.05 15.80
C PHE A 124 -11.31 13.22 16.53
N LYS A 125 -10.59 14.33 16.75
CA LYS A 125 -11.11 15.49 17.51
C LYS A 125 -11.93 16.48 16.67
N ALA A 126 -12.17 16.18 15.38
CA ALA A 126 -12.78 17.18 14.49
C ALA A 126 -14.31 17.17 14.52
N GLU A 127 -14.97 16.14 15.12
CA GLU A 127 -16.43 15.96 15.22
C GLU A 127 -17.17 16.30 13.90
N LEU A 128 -16.56 15.97 12.78
CA LEU A 128 -17.10 16.20 11.45
C LEU A 128 -18.11 15.08 11.16
N GLY A 129 -19.26 15.38 10.61
CA GLY A 129 -20.21 14.39 10.10
C GLY A 129 -19.53 13.58 8.98
N GLN A 130 -19.03 12.38 9.31
CA GLN A 130 -18.03 11.67 8.51
C GLN A 130 -18.62 10.38 7.95
N GLU A 131 -19.52 10.50 7.01
CA GLU A 131 -20.04 9.32 6.31
C GLU A 131 -19.24 9.07 5.03
N ASN A 132 -18.80 7.80 4.85
CA ASN A 132 -18.30 7.36 3.57
C ASN A 132 -19.44 7.32 2.55
N GLY A 133 -19.18 7.67 1.30
CA GLY A 133 -20.23 7.66 0.27
C GLY A 133 -19.73 8.10 -1.09
N PHE A 134 -20.60 7.95 -2.08
CA PHE A 134 -20.32 8.43 -3.42
C PHE A 134 -20.52 9.95 -3.51
N LEU A 135 -19.53 10.66 -4.03
CA LEU A 135 -19.61 12.07 -4.43
C LEU A 135 -20.00 12.19 -5.91
N LEU A 136 -19.74 11.15 -6.70
CA LEU A 136 -20.14 11.02 -8.11
C LEU A 136 -20.46 9.55 -8.40
N GLY A 137 -21.47 9.29 -9.23
CA GLY A 137 -21.84 7.96 -9.69
C GLY A 137 -22.48 7.10 -8.60
N GLY A 138 -22.19 5.81 -8.57
CA GLY A 138 -22.81 4.85 -7.64
C GLY A 138 -22.60 3.40 -8.03
N SER A 139 -21.83 3.10 -9.08
CA SER A 139 -21.51 1.74 -9.50
C SER A 139 -20.69 1.01 -8.42
N LYS A 140 -20.94 -0.27 -8.28
CA LYS A 140 -20.22 -1.18 -7.38
C LYS A 140 -19.33 -2.16 -8.14
N GLU A 141 -19.06 -1.90 -9.41
CA GLU A 141 -18.11 -2.70 -10.17
C GLU A 141 -16.72 -2.54 -9.54
N ASP A 142 -16.16 -3.66 -9.11
CA ASP A 142 -15.00 -3.74 -8.24
C ASP A 142 -13.79 -4.42 -8.89
N VAL A 143 -13.86 -4.76 -10.19
CA VAL A 143 -12.75 -5.40 -10.89
C VAL A 143 -11.79 -4.36 -11.45
N ALA A 144 -10.55 -4.42 -10.99
CA ALA A 144 -9.45 -3.58 -11.44
C ALA A 144 -8.33 -4.43 -12.05
N ILE A 145 -7.43 -3.78 -12.80
CA ILE A 145 -6.30 -4.44 -13.49
C ILE A 145 -5.00 -3.79 -13.03
N GLU A 146 -4.06 -4.61 -12.58
CA GLU A 146 -2.67 -4.20 -12.34
C GLU A 146 -1.73 -5.10 -13.14
N ASN A 147 -0.97 -4.51 -14.07
CA ASN A 147 -0.03 -5.24 -14.92
C ASN A 147 -0.64 -6.49 -15.59
N GLY A 148 -1.89 -6.42 -16.02
CA GLY A 148 -2.62 -7.50 -16.69
C GLY A 148 -3.28 -8.52 -15.76
N LEU A 149 -3.07 -8.46 -14.44
CA LEU A 149 -3.78 -9.27 -13.46
C LEU A 149 -5.04 -8.53 -13.00
N LYS A 150 -6.13 -9.27 -12.87
CA LYS A 150 -7.44 -8.76 -12.44
C LYS A 150 -7.66 -9.06 -10.97
N TYR A 151 -8.32 -8.16 -10.25
CA TYR A 151 -8.75 -8.40 -8.88
C TYR A 151 -9.94 -7.58 -8.48
N HIS A 152 -10.72 -8.15 -7.58
CA HIS A 152 -11.77 -7.44 -6.88
C HIS A 152 -11.16 -6.49 -5.86
N VAL A 153 -11.57 -5.23 -5.89
CA VAL A 153 -11.16 -4.19 -4.94
C VAL A 153 -12.34 -3.82 -4.06
N ASP A 154 -12.28 -4.17 -2.78
CA ASP A 154 -13.32 -3.78 -1.82
C ASP A 154 -13.07 -2.35 -1.30
N TRP A 155 -13.33 -1.32 -2.11
CA TRP A 155 -13.20 0.06 -1.65
C TRP A 155 -14.27 0.47 -0.64
N LEU A 156 -15.42 -0.22 -0.58
CA LEU A 156 -16.48 0.08 0.37
C LEU A 156 -16.10 -0.28 1.80
N ARG A 157 -15.58 -1.49 2.01
CA ARG A 157 -15.34 -2.08 3.34
C ARG A 157 -13.90 -2.57 3.57
N GLY A 158 -13.09 -2.62 2.53
CA GLY A 158 -11.69 -3.05 2.59
C GLY A 158 -10.79 -2.07 3.33
N GLN A 159 -9.58 -2.48 3.62
CA GLN A 159 -8.59 -1.62 4.27
C GLN A 159 -8.14 -0.48 3.35
N LYS A 160 -7.76 0.66 3.92
CA LYS A 160 -7.34 1.86 3.19
C LYS A 160 -8.35 2.20 2.08
N THR A 161 -7.91 2.33 0.86
CA THR A 161 -8.73 2.58 -0.33
C THR A 161 -9.32 1.30 -0.95
N GLY A 162 -8.95 0.11 -0.45
CA GLY A 162 -9.45 -1.19 -0.91
C GLY A 162 -8.37 -2.16 -1.37
N PHE A 163 -7.20 -1.65 -1.77
CA PHE A 163 -6.04 -2.42 -2.21
C PHE A 163 -4.73 -1.72 -1.84
N PHE A 164 -3.62 -2.47 -1.81
CA PHE A 164 -2.29 -1.95 -1.51
C PHE A 164 -1.52 -1.66 -2.81
N VAL A 165 -1.85 -0.53 -3.45
CA VAL A 165 -1.24 -0.09 -4.71
C VAL A 165 0.26 0.16 -4.55
N ASP A 166 0.69 0.53 -3.34
CA ASP A 166 2.07 0.81 -2.96
C ASP A 166 3.04 -0.39 -3.08
N GLN A 167 2.52 -1.60 -3.26
CA GLN A 167 3.32 -2.82 -3.44
C GLN A 167 3.45 -3.28 -4.92
N ARG A 168 2.94 -2.52 -5.90
CA ARG A 168 2.92 -2.94 -7.33
C ARG A 168 4.28 -3.36 -7.85
N ASP A 169 5.30 -2.52 -7.67
CA ASP A 169 6.64 -2.78 -8.21
C ASP A 169 7.32 -3.94 -7.49
N ASN A 170 7.04 -4.07 -6.18
CA ASN A 170 7.55 -5.17 -5.36
C ASN A 170 6.90 -6.50 -5.76
N ARG A 171 5.59 -6.50 -6.11
CA ARG A 171 4.90 -7.67 -6.69
C ARG A 171 5.50 -8.07 -8.04
N SER A 172 5.77 -7.09 -8.91
CA SER A 172 6.41 -7.35 -10.20
C SER A 172 7.84 -7.90 -10.05
N LEU A 173 8.57 -7.46 -9.04
CA LEU A 173 9.89 -8.02 -8.74
C LEU A 173 9.78 -9.45 -8.23
N LEU A 174 8.83 -9.74 -7.34
CA LEU A 174 8.59 -11.10 -6.82
C LEU A 174 8.31 -12.09 -7.96
N GLU A 175 7.52 -11.69 -8.95
CA GLU A 175 7.22 -12.51 -10.12
C GLU A 175 8.47 -13.09 -10.78
N ARG A 176 9.53 -12.27 -10.91
CA ARG A 176 10.80 -12.68 -11.51
C ARG A 176 11.54 -13.75 -10.71
N TYR A 177 11.28 -13.83 -9.41
CA TYR A 177 11.87 -14.81 -8.50
C TYR A 177 11.03 -16.07 -8.32
N SER A 178 9.82 -16.14 -8.90
CA SER A 178 8.83 -17.17 -8.56
C SER A 178 8.94 -18.45 -9.38
N ASN A 179 9.61 -18.42 -10.54
CA ASN A 179 9.65 -19.56 -11.44
C ASN A 179 10.20 -20.82 -10.78
N GLY A 180 9.40 -21.89 -10.82
CA GLY A 180 9.75 -23.19 -10.26
C GLY A 180 9.79 -23.27 -8.73
N ARG A 181 9.37 -22.23 -8.00
CA ARG A 181 9.45 -22.15 -6.53
C ARG A 181 8.15 -22.54 -5.85
N THR A 182 8.29 -22.96 -4.59
CA THR A 182 7.19 -23.13 -3.63
C THR A 182 7.11 -21.86 -2.78
N VAL A 183 6.02 -21.14 -2.91
CA VAL A 183 5.86 -19.77 -2.40
C VAL A 183 4.94 -19.74 -1.19
N LEU A 184 5.33 -19.01 -0.14
CA LEU A 184 4.51 -18.70 1.02
C LEU A 184 4.29 -17.20 1.12
N ASN A 185 3.05 -16.76 0.92
CA ASN A 185 2.64 -15.36 1.06
C ASN A 185 1.94 -15.15 2.41
N MET A 186 2.66 -14.58 3.37
CA MET A 186 2.15 -14.28 4.71
C MET A 186 1.56 -12.87 4.75
N PHE A 187 0.46 -12.69 5.50
CA PHE A 187 -0.33 -11.45 5.53
C PHE A 187 -0.84 -11.10 4.14
N CYS A 188 -1.38 -12.11 3.46
CA CYS A 188 -1.65 -12.02 2.02
C CYS A 188 -2.75 -11.02 1.64
N TYR A 189 -3.59 -10.59 2.59
CA TYR A 189 -4.76 -9.73 2.38
C TYR A 189 -5.61 -10.25 1.22
N THR A 190 -5.63 -9.59 0.07
CA THR A 190 -6.40 -9.97 -1.12
C THR A 190 -5.61 -10.84 -2.11
N GLY A 191 -4.42 -11.31 -1.73
CA GLY A 191 -3.61 -12.24 -2.52
C GLY A 191 -2.72 -11.59 -3.59
N GLY A 192 -2.49 -10.27 -3.54
CA GLY A 192 -1.75 -9.57 -4.59
C GLY A 192 -0.41 -10.21 -4.95
N PHE A 193 0.45 -10.53 -3.99
CA PHE A 193 1.72 -11.22 -4.24
C PHE A 193 1.51 -12.64 -4.79
N SER A 194 0.47 -13.35 -4.37
CA SER A 194 0.18 -14.72 -4.81
C SER A 194 -0.11 -14.80 -6.30
N PHE A 195 -0.86 -13.83 -6.86
CA PHE A 195 -1.18 -13.82 -8.31
C PHE A 195 0.08 -13.62 -9.16
N TYR A 196 0.96 -12.71 -8.71
CA TYR A 196 2.22 -12.49 -9.39
C TYR A 196 3.14 -13.71 -9.29
N ALA A 197 3.17 -14.41 -8.14
CA ALA A 197 3.91 -15.65 -8.00
C ALA A 197 3.39 -16.75 -8.94
N MET A 198 2.06 -16.92 -9.03
CA MET A 198 1.44 -17.89 -9.95
C MET A 198 1.77 -17.59 -11.40
N ARG A 199 1.63 -16.33 -11.84
CA ARG A 199 1.97 -15.91 -13.19
C ARG A 199 3.47 -16.06 -13.48
N GLY A 200 4.32 -15.82 -12.47
CA GLY A 200 5.77 -16.02 -12.53
C GLY A 200 6.22 -17.49 -12.60
N GLY A 201 5.28 -18.44 -12.62
CA GLY A 201 5.60 -19.86 -12.78
C GLY A 201 5.92 -20.59 -11.46
N ALA A 202 5.41 -20.15 -10.32
CA ALA A 202 5.51 -20.87 -9.08
C ALA A 202 4.88 -22.27 -9.19
N LYS A 203 5.50 -23.28 -8.55
CA LYS A 203 4.98 -24.66 -8.50
C LYS A 203 3.81 -24.81 -7.55
N LEU A 204 3.88 -24.08 -6.43
CA LEU A 204 2.87 -24.06 -5.39
C LEU A 204 2.88 -22.68 -4.74
N VAL A 205 1.71 -22.15 -4.43
CA VAL A 205 1.54 -20.86 -3.74
C VAL A 205 0.58 -21.05 -2.58
N HIS A 206 1.05 -20.85 -1.37
CA HIS A 206 0.22 -20.77 -0.18
C HIS A 206 0.07 -19.34 0.27
N SER A 207 -1.18 -18.94 0.54
CA SER A 207 -1.55 -17.63 1.04
C SER A 207 -2.07 -17.74 2.47
N VAL A 208 -1.56 -16.93 3.38
CA VAL A 208 -1.95 -16.97 4.80
C VAL A 208 -2.35 -15.58 5.27
N ASP A 209 -3.53 -15.47 5.85
CA ASP A 209 -4.01 -14.28 6.55
C ASP A 209 -4.91 -14.68 7.71
N SER A 210 -4.94 -13.91 8.78
CA SER A 210 -5.81 -14.18 9.93
C SER A 210 -7.29 -13.89 9.66
N SER A 211 -7.60 -13.14 8.61
CA SER A 211 -8.95 -12.73 8.22
C SER A 211 -9.56 -13.71 7.21
N GLN A 212 -10.63 -14.40 7.59
CA GLN A 212 -11.38 -15.25 6.65
C GLN A 212 -11.87 -14.45 5.43
N LYS A 213 -12.34 -13.21 5.63
CA LYS A 213 -12.76 -12.34 4.53
C LYS A 213 -11.64 -12.07 3.52
N ALA A 214 -10.39 -11.88 4.00
CA ALA A 214 -9.23 -11.71 3.14
C ALA A 214 -8.93 -12.98 2.34
N ILE A 215 -9.03 -14.14 2.97
CA ILE A 215 -8.86 -15.46 2.32
C ILE A 215 -9.94 -15.70 1.26
N ASP A 216 -11.20 -15.41 1.56
CA ASP A 216 -12.30 -15.55 0.61
C ASP A 216 -12.07 -14.69 -0.64
N LEU A 217 -11.62 -13.44 -0.44
CA LEU A 217 -11.29 -12.52 -1.54
C LEU A 217 -10.03 -12.97 -2.30
N THR A 218 -9.02 -13.50 -1.62
CA THR A 218 -7.85 -14.11 -2.26
C THR A 218 -8.26 -15.26 -3.18
N ASN A 219 -9.11 -16.16 -2.71
CA ASN A 219 -9.61 -17.29 -3.51
C ASN A 219 -10.42 -16.82 -4.72
N ALA A 220 -11.29 -15.80 -4.54
CA ALA A 220 -12.04 -15.19 -5.64
C ALA A 220 -11.11 -14.59 -6.71
N ASN A 221 -10.07 -13.88 -6.29
CA ASN A 221 -9.09 -13.27 -7.17
C ASN A 221 -8.21 -14.29 -7.90
N VAL A 222 -7.80 -15.37 -7.21
CA VAL A 222 -7.11 -16.49 -7.87
C VAL A 222 -7.99 -17.09 -8.95
N LYS A 223 -9.24 -17.40 -8.65
CA LYS A 223 -10.19 -17.95 -9.64
C LYS A 223 -10.43 -17.01 -10.83
N LEU A 224 -10.42 -15.70 -10.60
CA LEU A 224 -10.59 -14.68 -11.66
C LEU A 224 -9.42 -14.70 -12.66
N ASN A 225 -8.20 -15.00 -12.23
CA ASN A 225 -6.99 -15.00 -13.06
C ASN A 225 -6.56 -16.39 -13.52
N PHE A 226 -6.79 -17.41 -12.68
CA PHE A 226 -6.28 -18.77 -12.85
C PHE A 226 -7.40 -19.78 -12.54
N PRO A 227 -8.47 -19.83 -13.34
CA PRO A 227 -9.56 -20.76 -13.12
C PRO A 227 -9.04 -22.20 -13.12
N ASP A 228 -9.47 -22.98 -12.12
CA ASP A 228 -9.13 -24.40 -11.98
C ASP A 228 -7.63 -24.75 -11.84
N ASP A 229 -6.81 -23.77 -11.47
CA ASP A 229 -5.38 -23.98 -11.24
C ASP A 229 -5.14 -24.54 -9.82
N PRO A 230 -4.65 -25.77 -9.68
CA PRO A 230 -4.49 -26.44 -8.37
C PRO A 230 -3.27 -25.95 -7.59
N ARG A 231 -2.46 -25.05 -8.14
CA ARG A 231 -1.20 -24.59 -7.52
C ARG A 231 -1.41 -23.66 -6.32
N HIS A 232 -2.62 -23.22 -6.03
CA HIS A 232 -2.90 -22.27 -4.96
C HIS A 232 -3.74 -22.87 -3.85
N GLU A 233 -3.36 -22.61 -2.61
CA GLU A 233 -4.15 -22.87 -1.42
C GLU A 233 -4.06 -21.70 -0.44
N ALA A 234 -5.16 -21.37 0.24
CA ALA A 234 -5.22 -20.24 1.17
C ALA A 234 -5.76 -20.66 2.54
N PHE A 235 -5.16 -20.09 3.60
CA PHE A 235 -5.39 -20.47 4.99
C PHE A 235 -5.76 -19.26 5.84
N ALA A 236 -6.90 -19.31 6.52
CA ALA A 236 -7.30 -18.35 7.54
C ALA A 236 -6.64 -18.70 8.86
N GLU A 237 -5.39 -18.30 9.06
CA GLU A 237 -4.60 -18.65 10.24
C GLU A 237 -3.68 -17.51 10.68
N ASP A 238 -3.33 -17.50 11.97
CA ASP A 238 -2.31 -16.62 12.52
C ASP A 238 -0.93 -16.93 11.91
N ALA A 239 -0.24 -15.89 11.45
CA ALA A 239 1.03 -16.02 10.74
C ALA A 239 2.11 -16.71 11.56
N PHE A 240 2.20 -16.45 12.87
CA PHE A 240 3.20 -17.08 13.73
C PHE A 240 2.89 -18.56 13.96
N LYS A 241 1.61 -18.92 14.14
CA LYS A 241 1.18 -20.32 14.27
C LYS A 241 1.46 -21.09 12.98
N PHE A 242 1.13 -20.51 11.83
CA PHE A 242 1.40 -21.16 10.55
C PHE A 242 2.91 -21.43 10.36
N LEU A 243 3.76 -20.41 10.62
CA LEU A 243 5.22 -20.60 10.56
C LEU A 243 5.72 -21.68 11.54
N ASP A 244 5.18 -21.72 12.76
CA ASP A 244 5.57 -22.75 13.74
C ASP A 244 5.23 -24.17 13.26
N ASN A 245 4.10 -24.34 12.57
CA ASN A 245 3.60 -25.63 12.09
C ASN A 245 4.32 -26.15 10.83
N ILE A 246 5.07 -25.32 10.11
CA ILE A 246 5.83 -25.76 8.92
C ILE A 246 6.81 -26.88 9.30
N GLY A 247 6.70 -28.03 8.59
CA GLY A 247 7.56 -29.18 8.77
C GLY A 247 7.19 -30.07 9.97
N GLN A 248 6.08 -29.80 10.68
CA GLN A 248 5.65 -30.69 11.78
C GLN A 248 4.89 -31.93 11.33
N GLN A 249 4.31 -31.91 10.13
CA GLN A 249 3.60 -33.05 9.58
C GLN A 249 4.40 -33.66 8.42
N PRO A 250 4.47 -35.01 8.33
CA PRO A 250 5.06 -35.69 7.19
C PRO A 250 4.38 -35.25 5.87
N GLY A 251 5.18 -34.87 4.87
CA GLY A 251 4.66 -34.43 3.57
C GLY A 251 4.27 -32.94 3.49
N SER A 252 4.42 -32.20 4.58
CA SER A 252 4.23 -30.74 4.53
C SER A 252 5.19 -30.10 3.53
N PRO A 253 4.72 -29.11 2.73
CA PRO A 253 5.59 -28.44 1.78
C PRO A 253 6.69 -27.65 2.51
N THR A 254 7.85 -27.58 1.87
CA THR A 254 8.93 -26.67 2.24
C THR A 254 8.89 -25.47 1.29
N TYR A 255 9.24 -24.31 1.78
CA TYR A 255 9.17 -23.07 1.00
C TYR A 255 10.56 -22.56 0.68
N ASP A 256 10.74 -22.14 -0.57
CA ASP A 256 11.97 -21.53 -1.06
C ASP A 256 11.77 -20.06 -1.53
N LEU A 257 10.56 -19.53 -1.37
CA LEU A 257 10.23 -18.12 -1.51
C LEU A 257 9.17 -17.74 -0.47
N ILE A 258 9.51 -16.82 0.44
CA ILE A 258 8.60 -16.37 1.52
C ILE A 258 8.41 -14.86 1.44
N ILE A 259 7.16 -14.42 1.54
CA ILE A 259 6.80 -13.01 1.64
C ILE A 259 6.30 -12.72 3.06
N LEU A 260 6.85 -11.68 3.69
CA LEU A 260 6.45 -11.15 4.99
C LEU A 260 6.06 -9.68 4.82
N ASP A 261 4.76 -9.42 4.66
CA ASP A 261 4.22 -8.05 4.53
C ASP A 261 3.22 -7.73 5.67
N PRO A 262 3.70 -7.71 6.93
CA PRO A 262 2.84 -7.53 8.09
C PRO A 262 2.26 -6.10 8.15
N PRO A 263 1.11 -5.91 8.83
CA PRO A 263 0.65 -4.57 9.17
C PRO A 263 1.70 -3.83 10.01
N ALA A 264 1.61 -2.50 10.06
CA ALA A 264 2.54 -1.69 10.84
C ALA A 264 2.49 -2.08 12.33
N PHE A 265 3.59 -2.62 12.86
CA PHE A 265 3.69 -3.01 14.27
C PHE A 265 3.82 -1.81 15.23
N ALA A 266 4.16 -0.63 14.72
CA ALA A 266 4.13 0.61 15.49
C ALA A 266 3.51 1.75 14.67
N LYS A 267 2.58 2.49 15.30
CA LYS A 267 2.02 3.73 14.78
C LYS A 267 2.61 4.97 15.47
N HIS A 268 3.16 4.80 16.68
CA HIS A 268 3.73 5.86 17.52
C HIS A 268 5.12 5.47 18.03
N LYS A 269 5.94 6.48 18.37
CA LYS A 269 7.37 6.28 18.76
C LYS A 269 7.54 5.42 20.02
N ASP A 270 6.64 5.50 20.97
CA ASP A 270 6.63 4.70 22.20
C ASP A 270 6.49 3.19 21.93
N ALA A 271 5.84 2.80 20.84
CA ALA A 271 5.71 1.40 20.41
C ALA A 271 6.93 0.86 19.62
N LEU A 272 7.91 1.70 19.28
CA LEU A 272 9.03 1.34 18.41
C LEU A 272 9.80 0.10 18.90
N ARG A 273 10.15 0.05 20.19
CA ARG A 273 10.91 -1.08 20.77
C ARG A 273 10.18 -2.42 20.61
N ASN A 274 8.88 -2.43 20.83
CA ASN A 274 8.06 -3.64 20.70
C ASN A 274 7.88 -4.03 19.24
N ALA A 275 7.72 -3.05 18.36
CA ALA A 275 7.66 -3.28 16.92
C ALA A 275 8.94 -3.94 16.38
N LEU A 276 10.12 -3.45 16.78
CA LEU A 276 11.41 -4.05 16.37
C LEU A 276 11.54 -5.49 16.86
N LYS A 277 11.11 -5.80 18.09
CA LYS A 277 11.05 -7.19 18.56
C LYS A 277 10.10 -8.06 17.72
N GLY A 278 8.95 -7.50 17.31
CA GLY A 278 8.00 -8.18 16.44
C GLY A 278 8.60 -8.51 15.08
N TYR A 279 9.26 -7.54 14.43
CA TYR A 279 9.95 -7.75 13.15
C TYR A 279 11.11 -8.76 13.30
N THR A 280 11.89 -8.68 14.37
CA THR A 280 12.96 -9.66 14.64
C THR A 280 12.41 -11.06 14.75
N ARG A 281 11.37 -11.29 15.57
CA ARG A 281 10.76 -12.59 15.79
C ARG A 281 10.15 -13.16 14.49
N LEU A 282 9.43 -12.32 13.73
CA LEU A 282 8.80 -12.75 12.47
C LEU A 282 9.84 -13.20 11.44
N ASN A 283 10.88 -12.39 11.23
CA ASN A 283 11.95 -12.71 10.29
C ASN A 283 12.77 -13.92 10.76
N GLN A 284 13.07 -14.05 12.06
CA GLN A 284 13.75 -15.22 12.60
C GLN A 284 13.02 -16.52 12.26
N LYS A 285 11.71 -16.58 12.51
CA LYS A 285 10.90 -17.77 12.16
C LYS A 285 10.94 -18.07 10.67
N ALA A 286 10.87 -17.07 9.81
CA ALA A 286 10.98 -17.27 8.37
C ALA A 286 12.39 -17.80 7.97
N PHE A 287 13.46 -17.29 8.57
CA PHE A 287 14.82 -17.79 8.34
C PHE A 287 15.01 -19.24 8.80
N GLU A 288 14.36 -19.65 9.89
CA GLU A 288 14.40 -21.03 10.39
C GLU A 288 13.65 -22.01 9.47
N LYS A 289 12.63 -21.52 8.74
CA LYS A 289 11.70 -22.35 7.95
C LYS A 289 11.98 -22.36 6.45
N ILE A 290 12.67 -21.37 5.93
CA ILE A 290 13.01 -21.32 4.51
C ILE A 290 14.11 -22.32 4.17
N THR A 291 14.00 -22.95 3.01
CA THR A 291 15.04 -23.87 2.52
C THR A 291 16.35 -23.13 2.21
N PRO A 292 17.52 -23.78 2.33
CA PRO A 292 18.77 -23.21 1.86
C PRO A 292 18.70 -22.82 0.38
N GLY A 293 19.23 -21.65 0.02
CA GLY A 293 19.11 -21.06 -1.33
C GLY A 293 17.78 -20.35 -1.58
N GLY A 294 16.95 -20.23 -0.55
CA GLY A 294 15.66 -19.58 -0.65
C GLY A 294 15.74 -18.05 -0.63
N ILE A 295 14.63 -17.40 -1.00
CA ILE A 295 14.49 -15.96 -1.09
C ILE A 295 13.40 -15.48 -0.11
N ILE A 296 13.68 -14.45 0.65
CA ILE A 296 12.68 -13.79 1.50
C ILE A 296 12.46 -12.35 1.02
N PHE A 297 11.20 -11.99 0.80
CA PHE A 297 10.74 -10.61 0.70
C PHE A 297 10.16 -10.20 2.05
N THR A 298 10.74 -9.21 2.71
CA THR A 298 10.26 -8.75 4.02
C THR A 298 10.08 -7.24 4.04
N PHE A 299 8.96 -6.78 4.64
CA PHE A 299 8.52 -5.39 4.57
C PHE A 299 8.19 -4.80 5.94
N SER A 300 8.23 -3.47 5.98
CA SER A 300 7.65 -2.64 7.04
C SER A 300 7.04 -1.38 6.43
N CYS A 301 5.76 -1.14 6.68
CA CYS A 301 5.05 0.09 6.32
C CYS A 301 4.95 1.08 7.50
N SER A 302 5.64 0.86 8.61
CA SER A 302 5.60 1.73 9.79
C SER A 302 6.48 2.96 9.59
N GLN A 303 5.90 4.17 9.64
CA GLN A 303 6.66 5.43 9.54
C GLN A 303 7.68 5.63 10.65
N VAL A 304 7.38 5.14 11.88
CA VAL A 304 8.28 5.30 13.03
C VAL A 304 9.47 4.34 13.01
N VAL A 305 9.43 3.32 12.17
CA VAL A 305 10.53 2.37 11.96
C VAL A 305 11.37 2.87 10.80
N THR A 306 12.59 3.33 11.05
CA THR A 306 13.53 3.77 10.01
C THR A 306 14.06 2.60 9.20
N LYS A 307 14.67 2.86 8.03
CA LYS A 307 15.35 1.84 7.22
C LYS A 307 16.42 1.09 8.02
N ASP A 308 17.22 1.83 8.79
CA ASP A 308 18.29 1.25 9.61
C ASP A 308 17.73 0.39 10.76
N ASN A 309 16.67 0.88 11.43
CA ASN A 309 16.01 0.10 12.47
C ASN A 309 15.45 -1.21 11.93
N PHE A 310 14.79 -1.17 10.76
CA PHE A 310 14.24 -2.37 10.13
C PHE A 310 15.36 -3.34 9.71
N ARG A 311 16.42 -2.84 9.06
CA ARG A 311 17.59 -3.64 8.67
C ARG A 311 18.26 -4.28 9.87
N ASN A 312 18.41 -3.55 10.98
CA ASN A 312 19.00 -4.09 12.21
C ASN A 312 18.13 -5.19 12.85
N ALA A 313 16.80 -5.05 12.80
CA ALA A 313 15.89 -6.09 13.26
C ALA A 313 16.03 -7.38 12.42
N VAL A 314 16.12 -7.24 11.09
CA VAL A 314 16.33 -8.38 10.17
C VAL A 314 17.72 -9.00 10.34
N PHE A 315 18.78 -8.18 10.53
CA PHE A 315 20.11 -8.65 10.85
C PHE A 315 20.11 -9.49 12.12
N THR A 316 19.50 -8.99 13.19
CA THR A 316 19.38 -9.70 14.47
C THR A 316 18.67 -11.03 14.29
N ALA A 317 17.59 -11.04 13.51
CA ALA A 317 16.83 -12.26 13.20
C ALA A 317 17.68 -13.31 12.46
N ALA A 318 18.46 -12.90 11.47
CA ALA A 318 19.35 -13.79 10.73
C ALA A 318 20.45 -14.40 11.63
N ALA A 319 21.06 -13.57 12.50
CA ALA A 319 22.05 -14.03 13.48
C ALA A 319 21.45 -15.04 14.48
N MET A 320 20.23 -14.76 15.00
CA MET A 320 19.55 -15.66 15.92
C MET A 320 19.17 -17.00 15.26
N ALA A 321 18.82 -17.00 13.98
CA ALA A 321 18.52 -18.20 13.21
C ALA A 321 19.79 -18.94 12.73
N GLY A 322 21.00 -18.38 12.96
CA GLY A 322 22.26 -18.97 12.53
C GLY A 322 22.41 -19.05 11.00
N ARG A 323 21.75 -18.16 10.24
CA ARG A 323 21.75 -18.19 8.77
C ARG A 323 22.67 -17.11 8.19
N LYS A 324 23.35 -17.45 7.10
CA LYS A 324 24.07 -16.48 6.27
C LYS A 324 23.08 -15.87 5.27
N VAL A 325 22.95 -14.54 5.26
CA VAL A 325 21.94 -13.82 4.49
C VAL A 325 22.60 -12.70 3.70
N ARG A 326 22.20 -12.56 2.42
CA ARG A 326 22.61 -11.47 1.53
C ARG A 326 21.41 -10.64 1.14
N ILE A 327 21.54 -9.31 1.17
CA ILE A 327 20.54 -8.38 0.65
C ILE A 327 20.73 -8.28 -0.86
N LEU A 328 19.72 -8.71 -1.63
CA LEU A 328 19.72 -8.60 -3.08
C LEU A 328 19.12 -7.26 -3.54
N HIS A 329 18.05 -6.80 -2.89
CA HIS A 329 17.39 -5.53 -3.18
C HIS A 329 16.98 -4.83 -1.90
N GLN A 330 17.00 -3.50 -1.95
CA GLN A 330 16.34 -2.60 -1.00
C GLN A 330 15.11 -2.03 -1.70
N LEU A 331 13.94 -2.19 -1.08
CA LEU A 331 12.65 -1.87 -1.66
C LEU A 331 12.01 -0.67 -0.97
N HIS A 332 11.19 0.04 -1.72
CA HIS A 332 10.45 1.21 -1.28
C HIS A 332 9.08 1.26 -1.99
N GLN A 333 8.29 2.29 -1.72
CA GLN A 333 7.05 2.58 -2.43
C GLN A 333 7.31 2.90 -3.91
N PRO A 334 6.36 2.58 -4.81
CA PRO A 334 6.50 2.81 -6.25
C PRO A 334 6.42 4.29 -6.61
N ALA A 335 6.80 4.62 -7.84
CA ALA A 335 6.91 6.00 -8.32
C ALA A 335 5.60 6.80 -8.32
N ASP A 336 4.43 6.15 -8.33
CA ASP A 336 3.13 6.82 -8.16
C ASP A 336 2.79 7.17 -6.70
N HIS A 337 3.70 6.87 -5.77
CA HIS A 337 3.69 7.35 -4.39
C HIS A 337 4.90 8.30 -4.19
N PRO A 338 4.96 9.44 -4.90
CA PRO A 338 6.14 10.30 -4.88
C PRO A 338 6.40 10.88 -3.50
N ILE A 339 7.67 11.15 -3.23
CA ILE A 339 8.11 11.82 -2.02
C ILE A 339 8.51 13.24 -2.44
N ASN A 340 7.92 14.25 -1.81
CA ASN A 340 8.36 15.60 -2.00
C ASN A 340 9.76 15.77 -1.42
N ILE A 341 10.69 16.32 -2.21
CA ILE A 341 12.09 16.48 -1.78
C ILE A 341 12.22 17.36 -0.52
N TYR A 342 11.26 18.26 -0.30
CA TYR A 342 11.18 19.11 0.89
C TYR A 342 10.43 18.49 2.06
N HIS A 343 9.84 17.28 1.86
CA HIS A 343 9.05 16.55 2.88
C HIS A 343 9.43 15.06 2.88
N PRO A 344 10.64 14.71 3.38
CA PRO A 344 11.15 13.33 3.33
C PRO A 344 10.35 12.34 4.20
N GLU A 345 9.51 12.83 5.11
CA GLU A 345 8.59 12.01 5.93
C GLU A 345 7.54 11.27 5.09
N GLY A 346 7.37 11.63 3.81
CA GLY A 346 6.57 10.87 2.85
C GLY A 346 7.10 9.48 2.54
N GLU A 347 8.35 9.16 2.90
CA GLU A 347 8.92 7.82 2.76
C GLU A 347 8.47 6.92 3.93
N TYR A 348 7.67 5.89 3.63
CA TYR A 348 7.11 5.03 4.68
C TYR A 348 7.31 3.53 4.44
N LEU A 349 7.36 3.07 3.18
CA LEU A 349 7.54 1.66 2.85
C LEU A 349 9.01 1.32 2.72
N LYS A 350 9.46 0.30 3.42
CA LYS A 350 10.79 -0.28 3.29
C LYS A 350 10.68 -1.79 3.22
N GLY A 351 11.48 -2.36 2.34
CA GLY A 351 11.55 -3.80 2.18
C GLY A 351 12.97 -4.25 1.83
N LEU A 352 13.19 -5.53 2.06
CA LEU A 352 14.43 -6.21 1.69
C LEU A 352 14.10 -7.49 0.93
N VAL A 353 14.84 -7.75 -0.14
CA VAL A 353 14.90 -9.06 -0.77
C VAL A 353 16.19 -9.74 -0.33
N LEU A 354 16.07 -10.90 0.28
CA LEU A 354 17.12 -11.60 0.99
C LEU A 354 17.36 -12.98 0.37
N TYR A 355 18.61 -13.29 0.06
CA TYR A 355 19.05 -14.65 -0.24
C TYR A 355 19.55 -15.31 1.03
N VAL A 356 19.09 -16.54 1.32
CA VAL A 356 19.34 -17.25 2.58
C VAL A 356 20.08 -18.56 2.29
N GLU A 357 21.32 -18.68 2.81
CA GLU A 357 22.12 -19.90 2.74
C GLU A 357 21.73 -20.95 3.79
#